data_06b9244209e2169c65eedb5d07362439
#
_entry.id   06b9244209e2169c65eedb5d07362439
#
_cell.length_a   1.000
_cell.length_b   1.000
_cell.length_c   1.000
_cell.angle_alpha   90.00
_cell.angle_beta   90.00
_cell.angle_gamma   90.00
#
_symmetry.space_group_name_H-M   'P 1'
#
loop_
_entity.id
_entity.type
_entity.pdbx_description
1 polymer ?
#
loop_
_entity_poly.entity_id
_entity_poly.type
_entity_poly.pdbx_seq_one_letter_code
_entity_poly.pdbx_strand_id
1 'polypeptide(L)'
;ICCIFGESGSGKSTLLSQLAGMEKPTRGGVRIGGVPVSKLDERELAAFRQKHLGFVFQSYNLLPNLTALENVAMPLMFRGVPKEQRERAARGVLKRVGLGHRLSHYPRQMSGGQQQRVGIARAFVTKPEVVFADEPTGNLDSKTKTEVMTMICAFAHDFNQTIVLVTHDPQMASYADRIVTLLDGRITSDRLNTDLSRPTVPSTPSAQRTQGVDR
;
A
#
# COMPACT_ATOMS: atom_id res chain seq x y z
N ILE A 1 2.57 -6.05 9.63
CA ILE A 1 2.28 -6.54 8.27
C ILE A 1 1.69 -7.93 8.37
N CYS A 2 0.53 -8.17 7.72
CA CYS A 2 -0.09 -9.49 7.57
C CYS A 2 0.03 -9.93 6.10
N CYS A 3 0.64 -11.08 5.86
CA CYS A 3 0.80 -11.65 4.51
C CYS A 3 -0.25 -12.74 4.27
N ILE A 4 -0.98 -12.64 3.16
CA ILE A 4 -1.78 -13.72 2.59
C ILE A 4 -0.91 -14.38 1.52
N PHE A 5 -0.40 -15.56 1.84
CA PHE A 5 0.53 -16.32 1.01
C PHE A 5 -0.16 -17.48 0.32
N GLY A 6 0.24 -17.82 -0.90
CA GLY A 6 -0.28 -19.00 -1.61
C GLY A 6 0.04 -18.94 -3.10
N GLU A 7 -0.16 -20.04 -3.80
CA GLU A 7 0.08 -20.16 -5.24
C GLU A 7 -0.94 -19.35 -6.08
N SER A 8 -0.64 -19.18 -7.36
CA SER A 8 -1.60 -18.55 -8.30
C SER A 8 -2.91 -19.36 -8.33
N GLY A 9 -4.04 -18.66 -8.36
CA GLY A 9 -5.36 -19.30 -8.35
C GLY A 9 -5.89 -19.73 -6.97
N SER A 10 -5.12 -19.61 -5.88
CA SER A 10 -5.58 -20.01 -4.53
C SER A 10 -6.66 -19.12 -3.91
N GLY A 11 -7.09 -18.04 -4.58
CA GLY A 11 -8.15 -17.12 -4.11
C GLY A 11 -7.65 -15.90 -3.35
N LYS A 12 -6.34 -15.60 -3.31
CA LYS A 12 -5.75 -14.46 -2.57
C LYS A 12 -6.32 -13.10 -2.97
N SER A 13 -6.34 -12.80 -4.28
CA SER A 13 -6.86 -11.50 -4.78
C SER A 13 -8.37 -11.37 -4.56
N THR A 14 -9.12 -12.47 -4.64
CA THR A 14 -10.55 -12.50 -4.30
C THR A 14 -10.76 -12.17 -2.81
N LEU A 15 -9.98 -12.82 -1.92
CA LEU A 15 -10.03 -12.53 -0.49
C LEU A 15 -9.64 -11.08 -0.22
N LEU A 16 -8.58 -10.56 -0.88
CA LEU A 16 -8.16 -9.17 -0.74
C LEU A 16 -9.27 -8.21 -1.19
N SER A 17 -9.93 -8.48 -2.34
CA SER A 17 -11.06 -7.67 -2.84
C SER A 17 -12.22 -7.61 -1.85
N GLN A 18 -12.54 -8.73 -1.20
CA GLN A 18 -13.57 -8.78 -0.16
C GLN A 18 -13.16 -8.03 1.10
N LEU A 19 -11.92 -8.21 1.57
CA LEU A 19 -11.38 -7.49 2.73
C LEU A 19 -11.34 -5.98 2.49
N ALA A 20 -11.04 -5.55 1.27
CA ALA A 20 -11.00 -4.14 0.88
C ALA A 20 -12.38 -3.52 0.59
N GLY A 21 -13.46 -4.33 0.68
CA GLY A 21 -14.81 -3.89 0.35
C GLY A 21 -15.00 -3.54 -1.13
N MET A 22 -14.23 -4.17 -2.03
CA MET A 22 -14.43 -4.07 -3.48
C MET A 22 -15.49 -5.07 -3.95
N GLU A 23 -15.59 -6.20 -3.25
CA GLU A 23 -16.60 -7.23 -3.48
C GLU A 23 -17.24 -7.60 -2.14
N LYS A 24 -18.55 -7.82 -2.15
CA LYS A 24 -19.27 -8.29 -0.94
C LYS A 24 -19.11 -9.81 -0.78
N PRO A 25 -18.76 -10.29 0.43
CA PRO A 25 -18.71 -11.72 0.66
C PRO A 25 -20.12 -12.33 0.61
N THR A 26 -20.27 -13.52 0.01
CA THR A 26 -21.54 -14.26 -0.04
C THR A 26 -22.02 -14.65 1.38
N ARG A 27 -21.07 -14.96 2.28
CA ARG A 27 -21.32 -15.30 3.68
C ARG A 27 -20.23 -14.69 4.57
N GLY A 28 -20.55 -14.49 5.83
CA GLY A 28 -19.63 -13.86 6.78
C GLY A 28 -19.65 -12.34 6.71
N GLY A 29 -18.60 -11.70 7.22
CA GLY A 29 -18.50 -10.25 7.24
C GLY A 29 -17.10 -9.76 7.48
N VAL A 30 -16.83 -8.53 7.05
CA VAL A 30 -15.55 -7.85 7.19
C VAL A 30 -15.69 -6.66 8.13
N ARG A 31 -14.73 -6.50 9.05
CA ARG A 31 -14.60 -5.31 9.91
C ARG A 31 -13.21 -4.71 9.75
N ILE A 32 -13.16 -3.40 9.61
CA ILE A 32 -11.92 -2.62 9.58
C ILE A 32 -12.06 -1.47 10.57
N GLY A 33 -11.13 -1.35 11.52
CA GLY A 33 -11.21 -0.31 12.55
C GLY A 33 -12.53 -0.33 13.35
N GLY A 34 -13.13 -1.52 13.56
CA GLY A 34 -14.45 -1.68 14.21
C GLY A 34 -15.65 -1.45 13.29
N VAL A 35 -15.48 -0.88 12.11
CA VAL A 35 -16.57 -0.61 11.15
C VAL A 35 -16.93 -1.88 10.39
N PRO A 36 -18.22 -2.32 10.35
CA PRO A 36 -18.64 -3.50 9.60
C PRO A 36 -18.77 -3.18 8.11
N VAL A 37 -17.65 -3.21 7.40
CA VAL A 37 -17.50 -2.79 5.99
C VAL A 37 -18.47 -3.54 5.06
N SER A 38 -18.70 -4.83 5.31
CA SER A 38 -19.63 -5.65 4.53
C SER A 38 -21.10 -5.22 4.61
N LYS A 39 -21.46 -4.36 5.57
CA LYS A 39 -22.83 -3.84 5.76
C LYS A 39 -23.06 -2.47 5.14
N LEU A 40 -21.99 -1.80 4.72
CA LEU A 40 -22.06 -0.49 4.09
C LEU A 40 -22.67 -0.59 2.69
N ASP A 41 -23.38 0.45 2.26
CA ASP A 41 -23.80 0.60 0.87
C ASP A 41 -22.62 1.05 -0.03
N GLU A 42 -22.83 1.10 -1.35
CA GLU A 42 -21.75 1.45 -2.29
C GLU A 42 -21.20 2.87 -2.10
N ARG A 43 -22.04 3.82 -1.71
CA ARG A 43 -21.64 5.19 -1.45
C ARG A 43 -20.83 5.30 -0.16
N GLU A 44 -21.28 4.64 0.88
CA GLU A 44 -20.58 4.54 2.16
C GLU A 44 -19.25 3.81 2.01
N LEU A 45 -19.21 2.69 1.24
CA LEU A 45 -18.00 1.96 0.91
C LEU A 45 -16.98 2.82 0.16
N ALA A 46 -17.44 3.59 -0.83
CA ALA A 46 -16.57 4.49 -1.58
C ALA A 46 -15.94 5.55 -0.66
N ALA A 47 -16.75 6.16 0.21
CA ALA A 47 -16.27 7.13 1.19
C ALA A 47 -15.32 6.50 2.22
N PHE A 48 -15.62 5.28 2.68
CA PHE A 48 -14.78 4.52 3.59
C PHE A 48 -13.42 4.18 2.96
N ARG A 49 -13.42 3.60 1.75
CA ARG A 49 -12.19 3.30 1.01
C ARG A 49 -11.33 4.54 0.82
N GLN A 50 -11.94 5.64 0.39
CA GLN A 50 -11.25 6.90 0.16
C GLN A 50 -10.57 7.43 1.42
N LYS A 51 -11.19 7.25 2.60
CA LYS A 51 -10.69 7.79 3.87
C LYS A 51 -9.70 6.87 4.58
N HIS A 52 -9.94 5.57 4.57
CA HIS A 52 -9.27 4.62 5.45
C HIS A 52 -8.32 3.65 4.75
N LEU A 53 -8.43 3.50 3.41
CA LEU A 53 -7.68 2.48 2.68
C LEU A 53 -6.71 3.08 1.66
N GLY A 54 -5.58 2.38 1.48
CA GLY A 54 -4.63 2.60 0.40
C GLY A 54 -4.44 1.31 -0.41
N PHE A 55 -4.04 1.44 -1.68
CA PHE A 55 -3.87 0.29 -2.57
C PHE A 55 -2.57 0.38 -3.35
N VAL A 56 -1.81 -0.71 -3.31
CA VAL A 56 -0.63 -0.94 -4.15
C VAL A 56 -0.91 -2.14 -5.04
N PHE A 57 -0.78 -2.00 -6.35
CA PHE A 57 -1.12 -3.03 -7.34
C PHE A 57 0.14 -3.53 -8.07
N GLN A 58 0.10 -4.76 -8.52
CA GLN A 58 1.13 -5.37 -9.37
C GLN A 58 1.34 -4.60 -10.69
N SER A 59 0.26 -4.17 -11.33
CA SER A 59 0.28 -3.43 -12.62
C SER A 59 0.36 -1.92 -12.45
N TYR A 60 0.78 -1.43 -11.26
CA TYR A 60 0.94 -0.02 -10.90
C TYR A 60 -0.36 0.79 -10.93
N ASN A 61 -1.27 0.54 -11.86
CA ASN A 61 -2.56 1.21 -12.08
C ASN A 61 -2.45 2.75 -12.06
N LEU A 62 -1.41 3.28 -12.70
CA LEU A 62 -1.23 4.71 -12.88
C LEU A 62 -2.07 5.22 -14.06
N LEU A 63 -2.62 6.41 -13.92
CA LEU A 63 -3.30 7.08 -15.02
C LEU A 63 -2.25 7.61 -16.00
N PRO A 64 -2.25 7.12 -17.27
CA PRO A 64 -1.17 7.39 -18.23
C PRO A 64 -1.09 8.87 -18.67
N ASN A 65 -2.20 9.59 -18.57
CA ASN A 65 -2.32 11.00 -18.94
C ASN A 65 -2.03 11.96 -17.78
N LEU A 66 -1.70 11.44 -16.60
CA LEU A 66 -1.31 12.23 -15.45
C LEU A 66 0.18 12.04 -15.15
N THR A 67 0.84 13.11 -14.72
CA THR A 67 2.21 13.08 -14.22
C THR A 67 2.34 12.28 -12.92
N ALA A 68 3.56 11.97 -12.50
CA ALA A 68 3.81 11.34 -11.21
C ALA A 68 3.21 12.15 -10.05
N LEU A 69 3.35 13.48 -10.07
CA LEU A 69 2.79 14.36 -9.06
C LEU A 69 1.26 14.27 -9.01
N GLU A 70 0.62 14.34 -10.17
CA GLU A 70 -0.85 14.29 -10.28
C GLU A 70 -1.41 12.92 -9.90
N ASN A 71 -0.78 11.82 -10.31
CA ASN A 71 -1.15 10.47 -9.88
C ASN A 71 -1.13 10.34 -8.35
N VAL A 72 -0.10 10.86 -7.68
CA VAL A 72 0.02 10.80 -6.22
C VAL A 72 -0.94 11.79 -5.54
N ALA A 73 -1.20 12.96 -6.12
CA ALA A 73 -2.12 13.94 -5.56
C ALA A 73 -3.61 13.56 -5.71
N MET A 74 -3.94 12.65 -6.62
CA MET A 74 -5.31 12.30 -6.99
C MET A 74 -6.19 11.84 -5.81
N PRO A 75 -5.75 10.95 -4.90
CA PRO A 75 -6.56 10.56 -3.74
C PRO A 75 -6.92 11.75 -2.83
N LEU A 76 -6.03 12.71 -2.69
CA LEU A 76 -6.28 13.93 -1.91
C LEU A 76 -7.24 14.88 -2.65
N MET A 77 -7.23 14.88 -3.98
CA MET A 77 -8.20 15.63 -4.78
C MET A 77 -9.62 15.14 -4.53
N PHE A 78 -9.82 13.81 -4.51
CA PHE A 78 -11.12 13.22 -4.19
C PHE A 78 -11.59 13.49 -2.75
N ARG A 79 -10.65 13.78 -1.83
CA ARG A 79 -10.97 14.25 -0.47
C ARG A 79 -11.26 15.75 -0.38
N GLY A 80 -11.30 16.46 -1.50
CA GLY A 80 -11.53 17.91 -1.53
C GLY A 80 -10.36 18.76 -1.04
N VAL A 81 -9.15 18.18 -0.92
CA VAL A 81 -7.97 18.94 -0.46
C VAL A 81 -7.57 19.98 -1.52
N PRO A 82 -7.36 21.26 -1.16
CA PRO A 82 -6.96 22.31 -2.08
C PRO A 82 -5.69 21.96 -2.87
N LYS A 83 -5.60 22.41 -4.13
CA LYS A 83 -4.54 22.05 -5.07
C LYS A 83 -3.14 22.23 -4.49
N GLU A 84 -2.87 23.36 -3.91
CA GLU A 84 -1.56 23.67 -3.34
C GLU A 84 -1.15 22.69 -2.22
N GLN A 85 -2.11 22.37 -1.32
CA GLN A 85 -1.87 21.47 -0.20
C GLN A 85 -1.65 20.02 -0.66
N ARG A 86 -2.48 19.51 -1.60
CA ARG A 86 -2.34 18.16 -2.11
C ARG A 86 -1.04 17.97 -2.92
N GLU A 87 -0.65 18.98 -3.72
CA GLU A 87 0.62 18.93 -4.43
C GLU A 87 1.82 18.98 -3.49
N ARG A 88 1.77 19.79 -2.44
CA ARG A 88 2.83 19.84 -1.40
C ARG A 88 2.96 18.47 -0.73
N ALA A 89 1.86 17.83 -0.34
CA ALA A 89 1.86 16.50 0.25
C ALA A 89 2.44 15.46 -0.73
N ALA A 90 1.96 15.45 -1.98
CA ALA A 90 2.43 14.54 -3.02
C ALA A 90 3.93 14.68 -3.30
N ARG A 91 4.45 15.93 -3.38
CA ARG A 91 5.90 16.21 -3.53
C ARG A 91 6.69 15.62 -2.36
N GLY A 92 6.18 15.76 -1.13
CA GLY A 92 6.82 15.21 0.07
C GLY A 92 6.98 13.70 -0.01
N VAL A 93 5.90 12.99 -0.36
CA VAL A 93 5.94 11.52 -0.47
C VAL A 93 6.79 11.08 -1.67
N LEU A 94 6.70 11.75 -2.84
CA LEU A 94 7.54 11.44 -4.00
C LEU A 94 9.04 11.63 -3.72
N LYS A 95 9.42 12.63 -2.94
CA LYS A 95 10.80 12.79 -2.47
C LYS A 95 11.23 11.59 -1.60
N ARG A 96 10.39 11.13 -0.70
CA ARG A 96 10.68 9.97 0.17
C ARG A 96 10.91 8.67 -0.61
N VAL A 97 10.19 8.48 -1.72
CA VAL A 97 10.39 7.31 -2.60
C VAL A 97 11.51 7.52 -3.64
N GLY A 98 12.31 8.60 -3.52
CA GLY A 98 13.45 8.89 -4.40
C GLY A 98 13.06 9.47 -5.76
N LEU A 99 11.82 9.95 -5.94
CA LEU A 99 11.31 10.48 -7.21
C LEU A 99 11.08 12.01 -7.21
N GLY A 100 11.72 12.74 -6.30
CA GLY A 100 11.60 14.19 -6.24
C GLY A 100 12.03 14.93 -7.51
N HIS A 101 12.88 14.31 -8.34
CA HIS A 101 13.34 14.83 -9.62
C HIS A 101 12.49 14.39 -10.82
N ARG A 102 11.41 13.60 -10.60
CA ARG A 102 10.53 13.04 -11.64
C ARG A 102 9.08 13.50 -11.55
N LEU A 103 8.79 14.57 -10.84
CA LEU A 103 7.43 15.02 -10.54
C LEU A 103 6.55 15.24 -11.78
N SER A 104 7.12 15.79 -12.85
CA SER A 104 6.44 16.09 -14.11
C SER A 104 6.49 14.97 -15.15
N HIS A 105 7.09 13.82 -14.82
CA HIS A 105 7.17 12.69 -15.75
C HIS A 105 5.85 11.93 -15.80
N TYR A 106 5.47 11.49 -16.99
CA TYR A 106 4.35 10.61 -17.23
C TYR A 106 4.76 9.14 -17.06
N PRO A 107 3.83 8.21 -16.76
CA PRO A 107 4.15 6.79 -16.58
C PRO A 107 4.99 6.19 -17.72
N ARG A 108 4.70 6.52 -18.98
CA ARG A 108 5.44 6.05 -20.16
C ARG A 108 6.92 6.47 -20.20
N GLN A 109 7.30 7.46 -19.40
CA GLN A 109 8.68 7.98 -19.30
C GLN A 109 9.42 7.40 -18.09
N MET A 110 8.84 6.44 -17.39
CA MET A 110 9.34 5.88 -16.15
C MET A 110 9.56 4.36 -16.28
N SER A 111 10.62 3.85 -15.64
CA SER A 111 10.82 2.40 -15.52
C SER A 111 9.74 1.76 -14.66
N GLY A 112 9.55 0.42 -14.74
CA GLY A 112 8.60 -0.31 -13.93
C GLY A 112 8.78 -0.07 -12.43
N GLY A 113 10.03 -0.10 -11.94
CA GLY A 113 10.33 0.20 -10.54
C GLY A 113 10.00 1.65 -10.13
N GLN A 114 10.17 2.62 -11.05
CA GLN A 114 9.76 4.01 -10.80
C GLN A 114 8.23 4.14 -10.77
N GLN A 115 7.53 3.49 -11.70
CA GLN A 115 6.06 3.46 -11.70
C GLN A 115 5.51 2.83 -10.41
N GLN A 116 6.12 1.73 -9.94
CA GLN A 116 5.74 1.10 -8.68
C GLN A 116 5.94 2.04 -7.48
N ARG A 117 7.05 2.77 -7.44
CA ARG A 117 7.29 3.79 -6.39
C ARG A 117 6.26 4.92 -6.43
N VAL A 118 5.78 5.33 -7.61
CA VAL A 118 4.65 6.27 -7.73
C VAL A 118 3.37 5.66 -7.18
N GLY A 119 3.08 4.38 -7.51
CA GLY A 119 1.93 3.64 -6.97
C GLY A 119 1.95 3.55 -5.44
N ILE A 120 3.11 3.26 -4.87
CA ILE A 120 3.32 3.27 -3.41
C ILE A 120 3.08 4.67 -2.85
N ALA A 121 3.72 5.70 -3.41
CA ALA A 121 3.52 7.08 -2.97
C ALA A 121 2.03 7.48 -2.97
N ARG A 122 1.29 7.10 -4.01
CA ARG A 122 -0.16 7.31 -4.11
C ARG A 122 -0.94 6.61 -3.00
N ALA A 123 -0.58 5.36 -2.67
CA ALA A 123 -1.24 4.60 -1.62
C ALA A 123 -1.05 5.23 -0.22
N PHE A 124 0.12 5.81 0.03
CA PHE A 124 0.49 6.32 1.35
C PHE A 124 0.24 7.82 1.55
N VAL A 125 0.01 8.61 0.50
CA VAL A 125 -0.16 10.08 0.59
C VAL A 125 -1.31 10.52 1.48
N THR A 126 -2.36 9.71 1.56
CA THR A 126 -3.54 9.98 2.39
C THR A 126 -3.39 9.53 3.83
N LYS A 127 -2.27 8.89 4.18
CA LYS A 127 -2.01 8.25 5.48
C LYS A 127 -3.17 7.34 5.91
N PRO A 128 -3.52 6.31 5.10
CA PRO A 128 -4.64 5.41 5.38
C PRO A 128 -4.35 4.56 6.63
N GLU A 129 -5.38 3.97 7.24
CA GLU A 129 -5.23 3.03 8.36
C GLU A 129 -4.71 1.66 7.88
N VAL A 130 -5.19 1.23 6.71
CA VAL A 130 -4.83 -0.06 6.10
C VAL A 130 -4.38 0.16 4.66
N VAL A 131 -3.28 -0.48 4.28
CA VAL A 131 -2.83 -0.56 2.88
C VAL A 131 -2.91 -2.01 2.41
N PHE A 132 -3.66 -2.22 1.35
CA PHE A 132 -3.72 -3.48 0.64
C PHE A 132 -2.68 -3.48 -0.48
N ALA A 133 -1.79 -4.47 -0.51
CA ALA A 133 -0.74 -4.61 -1.49
C ALA A 133 -0.90 -5.95 -2.22
N ASP A 134 -1.40 -5.92 -3.44
CA ASP A 134 -1.61 -7.11 -4.29
C ASP A 134 -0.40 -7.31 -5.19
N GLU A 135 0.41 -8.33 -4.89
CA GLU A 135 1.64 -8.69 -5.60
C GLU A 135 2.54 -7.47 -5.92
N PRO A 136 2.87 -6.60 -4.94
CA PRO A 136 3.45 -5.29 -5.20
C PRO A 136 4.84 -5.33 -5.86
N THR A 137 5.42 -6.51 -5.97
CA THR A 137 6.76 -6.74 -6.54
C THR A 137 6.76 -7.70 -7.72
N GLY A 138 5.59 -8.21 -8.15
CA GLY A 138 5.47 -9.27 -9.13
C GLY A 138 6.13 -8.99 -10.49
N ASN A 139 6.17 -7.72 -10.91
CA ASN A 139 6.72 -7.31 -12.21
C ASN A 139 8.12 -6.66 -12.12
N LEU A 140 8.86 -6.89 -11.00
CA LEU A 140 10.13 -6.24 -10.74
C LEU A 140 11.29 -7.25 -10.69
N ASP A 141 12.50 -6.78 -11.00
CA ASP A 141 13.74 -7.54 -10.79
C ASP A 141 14.04 -7.70 -9.29
N SER A 142 14.88 -8.69 -8.93
CA SER A 142 15.15 -9.07 -7.55
C SER A 142 15.66 -7.92 -6.67
N LYS A 143 16.51 -7.04 -7.21
CA LYS A 143 17.03 -5.89 -6.47
C LYS A 143 15.92 -4.89 -6.18
N THR A 144 15.14 -4.55 -7.20
CA THR A 144 14.02 -3.60 -7.08
C THR A 144 12.92 -4.14 -6.17
N LYS A 145 12.66 -5.48 -6.16
CA LYS A 145 11.75 -6.12 -5.21
C LYS A 145 12.11 -5.81 -3.76
N THR A 146 13.37 -6.03 -3.39
CA THR A 146 13.87 -5.77 -2.03
C THR A 146 13.73 -4.29 -1.65
N GLU A 147 14.10 -3.38 -2.57
CA GLU A 147 13.97 -1.93 -2.34
C GLU A 147 12.52 -1.51 -2.12
N VAL A 148 11.59 -2.03 -2.92
CA VAL A 148 10.16 -1.75 -2.81
C VAL A 148 9.58 -2.28 -1.51
N MET A 149 9.89 -3.52 -1.11
CA MET A 149 9.41 -4.07 0.16
C MET A 149 9.94 -3.30 1.36
N THR A 150 11.25 -2.98 1.37
CA THR A 150 11.85 -2.16 2.42
C THR A 150 11.14 -0.81 2.54
N MET A 151 10.80 -0.19 1.41
CA MET A 151 10.07 1.08 1.36
C MET A 151 8.66 0.95 1.94
N ILE A 152 7.89 -0.08 1.56
CA ILE A 152 6.55 -0.35 2.09
C ILE A 152 6.62 -0.54 3.62
N CYS A 153 7.57 -1.34 4.10
CA CYS A 153 7.78 -1.57 5.53
C CYS A 153 8.15 -0.29 6.29
N ALA A 154 9.02 0.55 5.72
CA ALA A 154 9.39 1.84 6.31
C ALA A 154 8.19 2.78 6.44
N PHE A 155 7.35 2.88 5.39
CA PHE A 155 6.12 3.67 5.46
C PHE A 155 5.14 3.12 6.51
N ALA A 156 4.93 1.80 6.55
CA ALA A 156 4.06 1.15 7.53
C ALA A 156 4.49 1.47 8.98
N HIS A 157 5.78 1.38 9.24
CA HIS A 157 6.36 1.69 10.55
C HIS A 157 6.20 3.19 10.89
N ASP A 158 6.64 4.10 10.00
CA ASP A 158 6.65 5.54 10.24
C ASP A 158 5.25 6.13 10.47
N PHE A 159 4.24 5.54 9.83
CA PHE A 159 2.86 6.00 9.93
C PHE A 159 1.97 5.10 10.80
N ASN A 160 2.55 4.09 11.46
CA ASN A 160 1.83 3.10 12.27
C ASN A 160 0.63 2.49 11.52
N GLN A 161 0.86 2.00 10.29
CA GLN A 161 -0.17 1.51 9.39
C GLN A 161 -0.19 -0.02 9.32
N THR A 162 -1.38 -0.58 9.16
CA THR A 162 -1.53 -2.00 8.87
C THR A 162 -1.35 -2.25 7.37
N ILE A 163 -0.48 -3.22 7.01
CA ILE A 163 -0.35 -3.68 5.63
C ILE A 163 -0.93 -5.08 5.51
N VAL A 164 -1.80 -5.29 4.53
CA VAL A 164 -2.23 -6.61 4.06
C VAL A 164 -1.53 -6.87 2.73
N LEU A 165 -0.51 -7.73 2.78
CA LEU A 165 0.30 -8.10 1.64
C LEU A 165 -0.23 -9.41 1.03
N VAL A 166 -0.47 -9.44 -0.26
CA VAL A 166 -0.72 -10.66 -1.02
C VAL A 166 0.51 -10.97 -1.86
N THR A 167 1.03 -12.19 -1.76
CA THR A 167 2.16 -12.65 -2.58
C THR A 167 2.24 -14.17 -2.64
N HIS A 168 2.87 -14.68 -3.71
CA HIS A 168 3.31 -16.07 -3.84
C HIS A 168 4.84 -16.22 -3.68
N ASP A 169 5.56 -15.11 -3.49
CA ASP A 169 7.01 -15.08 -3.33
C ASP A 169 7.38 -15.25 -1.84
N PRO A 170 8.03 -16.38 -1.45
CA PRO A 170 8.41 -16.63 -0.06
C PRO A 170 9.34 -15.56 0.50
N GLN A 171 10.22 -14.99 -0.33
CA GLN A 171 11.13 -13.93 0.09
C GLN A 171 10.36 -12.66 0.47
N MET A 172 9.31 -12.34 -0.26
CA MET A 172 8.46 -11.19 0.07
C MET A 172 7.58 -11.45 1.29
N ALA A 173 7.10 -12.69 1.45
CA ALA A 173 6.34 -13.09 2.64
C ALA A 173 7.17 -12.99 3.94
N SER A 174 8.50 -13.14 3.87
CA SER A 174 9.38 -13.05 5.05
C SER A 174 9.38 -11.66 5.73
N TYR A 175 8.98 -10.60 5.03
CA TYR A 175 8.83 -9.26 5.59
C TYR A 175 7.62 -9.11 6.54
N ALA A 176 6.68 -10.06 6.51
CA ALA A 176 5.45 -9.97 7.30
C ALA A 176 5.65 -10.43 8.75
N ASP A 177 4.85 -9.88 9.67
CA ASP A 177 4.79 -10.29 11.08
C ASP A 177 3.90 -11.53 11.26
N ARG A 178 2.89 -11.71 10.39
CA ARG A 178 1.96 -12.83 10.37
C ARG A 178 1.78 -13.33 8.94
N ILE A 179 1.82 -14.64 8.76
CA ILE A 179 1.65 -15.29 7.45
C ILE A 179 0.44 -16.21 7.53
N VAL A 180 -0.55 -15.92 6.70
CA VAL A 180 -1.76 -16.75 6.48
C VAL A 180 -1.62 -17.42 5.14
N THR A 181 -1.51 -18.76 5.12
CA THR A 181 -1.37 -19.53 3.87
C THR A 181 -2.74 -19.93 3.36
N LEU A 182 -2.99 -19.63 2.09
CA LEU A 182 -4.23 -19.93 1.38
C LEU A 182 -3.96 -20.98 0.29
N LEU A 183 -4.78 -22.03 0.27
CA LEU A 183 -4.80 -23.06 -0.75
C LEU A 183 -6.24 -23.38 -1.12
N ASP A 184 -6.60 -23.32 -2.40
CA ASP A 184 -7.93 -23.61 -2.92
C ASP A 184 -9.07 -22.92 -2.15
N GLY A 185 -8.88 -21.63 -1.83
CA GLY A 185 -9.85 -20.82 -1.09
C GLY A 185 -9.96 -21.14 0.40
N ARG A 186 -9.07 -21.96 0.97
CA ARG A 186 -9.06 -22.34 2.38
C ARG A 186 -7.77 -21.92 3.06
N ILE A 187 -7.88 -21.49 4.31
CA ILE A 187 -6.72 -21.23 5.16
C ILE A 187 -6.16 -22.57 5.62
N THR A 188 -4.92 -22.87 5.23
CA THR A 188 -4.20 -24.09 5.62
C THR A 188 -3.19 -23.86 6.75
N SER A 189 -2.73 -22.61 6.91
CA SER A 189 -1.83 -22.22 7.99
C SER A 189 -2.04 -20.77 8.36
N ASP A 190 -1.90 -20.46 9.64
CA ASP A 190 -1.93 -19.10 10.20
C ASP A 190 -0.90 -19.03 11.33
N ARG A 191 0.20 -18.32 11.09
CA ARG A 191 1.33 -18.30 12.01
C ARG A 191 1.94 -16.91 12.15
N LEU A 192 2.46 -16.61 13.32
CA LEU A 192 3.38 -15.48 13.51
C LEU A 192 4.74 -15.81 12.90
N ASN A 193 5.33 -14.84 12.26
CA ASN A 193 6.68 -14.97 11.72
C ASN A 193 7.68 -14.61 12.82
N THR A 194 8.25 -15.65 13.45
CA THR A 194 9.25 -15.54 14.51
C THR A 194 10.69 -15.63 14.00
N ASP A 195 10.88 -15.62 12.68
CA ASP A 195 12.20 -15.68 12.06
C ASP A 195 13.00 -14.40 12.37
N LEU A 196 14.05 -14.54 13.14
CA LEU A 196 14.96 -13.46 13.54
C LEU A 196 15.85 -12.98 12.37
N SER A 197 15.93 -13.76 11.28
CA SER A 197 16.69 -13.40 10.07
C SER A 197 15.87 -12.55 9.08
N ARG A 198 14.62 -12.22 9.43
CA ARG A 198 13.80 -11.35 8.59
C ARG A 198 14.48 -10.00 8.34
N PRO A 199 14.31 -9.41 7.15
CA PRO A 199 14.91 -8.13 6.83
C PRO A 199 14.48 -7.06 7.84
N THR A 200 15.44 -6.51 8.58
CA THR A 200 15.19 -5.37 9.46
C THR A 200 14.95 -4.13 8.61
N VAL A 201 13.86 -3.44 8.86
CA VAL A 201 13.60 -2.15 8.21
C VAL A 201 14.46 -1.11 8.91
N PRO A 202 15.37 -0.41 8.19
CA PRO A 202 16.08 0.70 8.79
C PRO A 202 15.06 1.76 9.22
N SER A 203 15.07 2.15 10.48
CA SER A 203 14.32 3.31 10.92
C SER A 203 14.81 4.53 10.12
N THR A 204 13.92 5.19 9.41
CA THR A 204 14.24 6.46 8.73
C THR A 204 14.76 7.42 9.81
N PRO A 205 15.91 8.10 9.61
CA PRO A 205 16.37 9.11 10.55
C PRO A 205 15.21 10.09 10.79
N SER A 206 14.80 10.21 12.03
CA SER A 206 13.72 11.11 12.45
C SER A 206 14.03 12.51 11.88
N ALA A 207 13.18 12.99 10.98
CA ALA A 207 13.18 14.41 10.61
C ALA A 207 13.12 15.18 11.92
N GLN A 208 14.17 15.94 12.22
CA GLN A 208 14.29 16.78 13.40
C GLN A 208 12.97 17.54 13.61
N ARG A 209 12.32 17.29 14.73
CA ARG A 209 11.25 18.14 15.22
C ARG A 209 11.84 19.53 15.36
N THR A 210 11.54 20.41 14.42
CA THR A 210 11.73 21.84 14.62
C THR A 210 10.82 22.23 15.79
N GLN A 211 11.42 22.31 16.97
CA GLN A 211 10.79 22.98 18.10
C GLN A 211 10.51 24.42 17.66
N GLY A 212 9.25 24.78 17.64
CA GLY A 212 8.82 26.14 17.47
C GLY A 212 9.46 26.98 18.58
N VAL A 213 10.22 27.97 18.18
CA VAL A 213 10.63 29.04 19.06
C VAL A 213 9.46 30.03 19.07
N ASP A 214 8.70 30.03 20.17
CA ASP A 214 7.86 31.13 20.56
C ASP A 214 8.74 32.36 20.76
N ARG A 215 8.45 33.41 20.00
CA ARG A 215 8.58 34.83 20.41
C ARG A 215 7.71 35.69 19.52
#